data_c6a4ec8d78217e174d7fb1f97841e2a8
#
_entry.id   c6a4ec8d78217e174d7fb1f97841e2a8
#
_cell.length_a   1.000
_cell.length_b   1.000
_cell.length_c   1.000
_cell.angle_alpha   90.00
_cell.angle_beta   90.00
_cell.angle_gamma   90.00
#
_symmetry.space_group_name_H-M   'P 1'
#
loop_
_entity.id
_entity.type
_entity.pdbx_description
1 polymer ?
#
loop_
_entity_poly.entity_id
_entity_poly.type
_entity_poly.pdbx_seq_one_letter_code
_entity_poly.pdbx_strand_id
1 'polypeptide(L)'
;MKKIIIALAALAGFNTAVLAQAVTATPGTAQTEKKQRTPEEISKKSAANAEKKLGLSAQQKADWEVAALKRALVNQPLHEKLKGSTTPEERQAIHKEIKANNDAFETSVNFFLTADQKTKFTAMKAERMKAKKKEMKKDFNESHVDYGE
;
A
#
# COMPACT_ATOMS: atom_id res chain seq x y z
N MET A 1 40.55 5.09 26.86
CA MET A 1 40.32 6.55 26.97
C MET A 1 40.78 7.18 25.67
N LYS A 2 39.89 7.46 24.75
CA LYS A 2 40.20 8.23 23.53
C LYS A 2 39.08 9.29 23.38
N LYS A 3 39.47 10.54 23.62
CA LYS A 3 38.64 11.73 23.52
C LYS A 3 38.47 12.11 22.05
N ILE A 4 37.25 12.16 21.52
CA ILE A 4 36.94 12.68 20.19
C ILE A 4 36.48 14.11 20.35
N ILE A 5 37.25 15.01 19.76
CA ILE A 5 36.99 16.45 19.69
C ILE A 5 36.07 16.70 18.49
N ILE A 6 34.90 17.27 18.74
CA ILE A 6 33.98 17.72 17.67
C ILE A 6 34.34 19.16 17.34
N ALA A 7 34.81 19.38 16.11
CA ALA A 7 35.03 20.72 15.57
C ALA A 7 33.73 21.23 14.92
N LEU A 8 33.27 22.36 15.43
CA LEU A 8 32.13 23.13 14.92
C LEU A 8 32.65 24.08 13.83
N ALA A 9 32.21 23.93 12.61
CA ALA A 9 32.45 24.89 11.54
C ALA A 9 31.14 25.59 11.14
N ALA A 10 31.02 26.85 11.53
CA ALA A 10 30.02 27.78 11.04
C ALA A 10 30.44 28.31 9.67
N LEU A 11 29.54 28.33 8.69
CA LEU A 11 29.72 29.06 7.44
C LEU A 11 28.45 29.82 7.09
N ALA A 12 28.71 31.11 6.93
CA ALA A 12 27.77 32.20 6.68
C ALA A 12 27.20 32.20 5.25
N GLY A 13 25.97 32.66 5.18
CA GLY A 13 25.32 33.54 4.22
C GLY A 13 25.66 33.47 2.73
N PHE A 14 24.63 33.15 1.94
CA PHE A 14 24.49 33.71 0.59
C PHE A 14 23.01 34.07 0.37
N ASN A 15 22.75 35.38 0.40
CA ASN A 15 21.54 35.99 -0.16
C ASN A 15 21.66 35.95 -1.68
N THR A 16 20.75 35.22 -2.35
CA THR A 16 20.53 35.41 -3.79
C THR A 16 19.10 35.89 -4.02
N ALA A 17 19.00 37.08 -4.56
CA ALA A 17 17.75 37.67 -5.02
C ALA A 17 17.15 36.81 -6.14
N VAL A 18 15.93 36.30 -5.92
CA VAL A 18 15.16 35.57 -6.93
C VAL A 18 14.31 36.58 -7.68
N LEU A 19 14.63 36.79 -8.96
CA LEU A 19 13.80 37.49 -9.95
C LEU A 19 12.46 36.77 -10.07
N ALA A 20 11.38 37.48 -9.77
CA ALA A 20 10.03 37.02 -10.00
C ALA A 20 9.77 36.96 -11.52
N GLN A 21 9.78 35.76 -12.09
CA GLN A 21 9.17 35.53 -13.39
C GLN A 21 7.70 35.13 -13.17
N ALA A 22 6.82 36.01 -13.63
CA ALA A 22 5.39 35.72 -13.72
C ALA A 22 5.16 34.63 -14.75
N VAL A 23 4.96 33.41 -14.26
CA VAL A 23 4.49 32.28 -15.08
C VAL A 23 2.97 32.39 -15.15
N THR A 24 2.47 32.75 -16.33
CA THR A 24 1.04 32.66 -16.65
C THR A 24 0.57 31.23 -16.48
N ALA A 25 -0.18 31.01 -15.43
CA ALA A 25 -0.81 29.70 -15.15
C ALA A 25 -1.89 29.43 -16.20
N THR A 26 -1.62 28.52 -17.13
CA THR A 26 -2.64 27.83 -17.92
C THR A 26 -3.47 27.00 -16.93
N PRO A 27 -4.81 27.05 -16.95
CA PRO A 27 -5.63 26.16 -16.13
C PRO A 27 -5.57 24.74 -16.69
N GLY A 28 -4.51 24.04 -16.35
CA GLY A 28 -4.38 22.61 -16.58
C GLY A 28 -5.23 21.86 -15.56
N THR A 29 -6.11 21.03 -16.06
CA THR A 29 -6.94 20.03 -15.39
C THR A 29 -6.29 19.53 -14.10
N ALA A 30 -6.86 19.88 -12.95
CA ALA A 30 -6.49 19.33 -11.66
C ALA A 30 -6.81 17.82 -11.67
N GLN A 31 -5.85 17.02 -12.08
CA GLN A 31 -5.86 15.61 -11.76
C GLN A 31 -5.72 15.54 -10.24
N THR A 32 -6.80 15.18 -9.57
CA THR A 32 -6.80 14.89 -8.14
C THR A 32 -5.86 13.71 -7.94
N GLU A 33 -4.58 13.97 -7.70
CA GLU A 33 -3.63 12.95 -7.30
C GLU A 33 -4.20 12.28 -6.06
N LYS A 34 -4.68 11.04 -6.20
CA LYS A 34 -5.11 10.23 -5.07
C LYS A 34 -3.90 10.07 -4.15
N LYS A 35 -3.84 10.89 -3.09
CA LYS A 35 -2.78 10.84 -2.08
C LYS A 35 -2.52 9.39 -1.69
N GLN A 36 -1.34 8.90 -2.02
CA GLN A 36 -0.94 7.54 -1.71
C GLN A 36 -0.85 7.40 -0.19
N ARG A 37 -1.59 6.43 0.37
CA ARG A 37 -1.61 6.20 1.82
C ARG A 37 -0.27 5.66 2.28
N THR A 38 0.16 6.09 3.46
CA THR A 38 1.36 5.54 4.08
C THR A 38 1.13 4.10 4.57
N PRO A 39 2.18 3.29 4.75
CA PRO A 39 2.08 1.94 5.33
C PRO A 39 1.35 1.92 6.67
N GLU A 40 1.57 2.95 7.52
CA GLU A 40 0.93 3.12 8.82
C GLU A 40 -0.57 3.38 8.66
N GLU A 41 -0.98 4.24 7.75
CA GLU A 41 -2.40 4.49 7.46
C GLU A 41 -3.09 3.22 6.93
N ILE A 42 -2.39 2.46 6.09
CA ILE A 42 -2.88 1.18 5.54
C ILE A 42 -3.05 0.15 6.66
N SER A 43 -2.06 0.02 7.56
CA SER A 43 -2.10 -0.95 8.66
C SER A 43 -3.22 -0.63 9.66
N LYS A 44 -3.33 0.62 10.11
CA LYS A 44 -4.38 1.09 11.01
C LYS A 44 -5.78 0.86 10.43
N LYS A 45 -5.98 1.22 9.17
CA LYS A 45 -7.26 0.98 8.48
C LYS A 45 -7.56 -0.51 8.34
N SER A 46 -6.54 -1.34 8.08
CA SER A 46 -6.66 -2.79 8.00
C SER A 46 -7.10 -3.37 9.35
N ALA A 47 -6.45 -2.97 10.44
CA ALA A 47 -6.76 -3.43 11.79
C ALA A 47 -8.17 -3.00 12.23
N ALA A 48 -8.58 -1.76 11.98
CA ALA A 48 -9.91 -1.27 12.29
C ALA A 48 -11.01 -2.02 11.52
N ASN A 49 -10.77 -2.37 10.25
CA ASN A 49 -11.69 -3.18 9.45
C ASN A 49 -11.78 -4.63 9.96
N ALA A 50 -10.64 -5.21 10.33
CA ALA A 50 -10.59 -6.56 10.89
C ALA A 50 -11.30 -6.64 12.23
N GLU A 51 -11.07 -5.65 13.13
CA GLU A 51 -11.79 -5.54 14.40
C GLU A 51 -13.31 -5.58 14.20
N LYS A 52 -13.83 -4.75 13.31
CA LYS A 52 -15.29 -4.67 13.01
C LYS A 52 -15.84 -5.97 12.42
N LYS A 53 -15.09 -6.64 11.55
CA LYS A 53 -15.59 -7.81 10.82
C LYS A 53 -15.38 -9.12 11.56
N LEU A 54 -14.30 -9.23 12.33
CA LEU A 54 -13.92 -10.46 13.01
C LEU A 54 -14.21 -10.42 14.51
N GLY A 55 -14.50 -9.23 15.08
CA GLY A 55 -14.66 -9.05 16.52
C GLY A 55 -13.34 -9.24 17.25
N LEU A 56 -12.28 -8.58 16.81
CA LEU A 56 -10.96 -8.69 17.43
C LEU A 56 -10.96 -8.03 18.82
N SER A 57 -10.25 -8.64 19.77
CA SER A 57 -9.92 -7.98 21.02
C SER A 57 -8.92 -6.83 20.79
N ALA A 58 -8.73 -5.97 21.78
CA ALA A 58 -7.76 -4.88 21.69
C ALA A 58 -6.33 -5.39 21.39
N GLN A 59 -5.92 -6.50 22.04
CA GLN A 59 -4.63 -7.13 21.81
C GLN A 59 -4.53 -7.68 20.38
N GLN A 60 -5.54 -8.44 19.92
CA GLN A 60 -5.55 -8.98 18.56
C GLN A 60 -5.54 -7.88 17.50
N LYS A 61 -6.20 -6.75 17.75
CA LYS A 61 -6.16 -5.58 16.87
C LYS A 61 -4.75 -4.99 16.77
N ALA A 62 -4.04 -4.85 17.90
CA ALA A 62 -2.66 -4.39 17.91
C ALA A 62 -1.74 -5.36 17.14
N ASP A 63 -1.86 -6.67 17.38
CA ASP A 63 -1.10 -7.70 16.69
C ASP A 63 -1.38 -7.71 15.18
N TRP A 64 -2.64 -7.49 14.80
CA TRP A 64 -3.04 -7.33 13.40
C TRP A 64 -2.40 -6.11 12.76
N GLU A 65 -2.39 -4.97 13.47
CA GLU A 65 -1.78 -3.73 12.97
C GLU A 65 -0.29 -3.93 12.68
N VAL A 66 0.44 -4.58 13.60
CA VAL A 66 1.86 -4.91 13.44
C VAL A 66 2.08 -5.81 12.21
N ALA A 67 1.30 -6.88 12.07
CA ALA A 67 1.40 -7.78 10.93
C ALA A 67 1.06 -7.08 9.60
N ALA A 68 0.03 -6.23 9.61
CA ALA A 68 -0.39 -5.46 8.44
C ALA A 68 0.64 -4.39 8.05
N LEU A 69 1.29 -3.74 9.02
CA LEU A 69 2.36 -2.78 8.79
C LEU A 69 3.57 -3.46 8.12
N LYS A 70 4.02 -4.60 8.66
CA LYS A 70 5.09 -5.38 8.06
C LYS A 70 4.80 -5.71 6.60
N ARG A 71 3.59 -6.21 6.31
CA ARG A 71 3.17 -6.50 4.93
C ARG A 71 3.15 -5.25 4.06
N ALA A 72 2.64 -4.12 4.56
CA ALA A 72 2.56 -2.88 3.80
C ALA A 72 3.96 -2.36 3.42
N LEU A 73 4.91 -2.39 4.36
CA LEU A 73 6.29 -1.97 4.14
C LEU A 73 6.99 -2.83 3.07
N VAL A 74 6.84 -4.16 3.10
CA VAL A 74 7.48 -5.04 2.11
C VAL A 74 6.80 -5.00 0.75
N ASN A 75 5.50 -4.71 0.69
CA ASN A 75 4.76 -4.63 -0.58
C ASN A 75 4.84 -3.25 -1.24
N GLN A 76 5.11 -2.18 -0.52
CA GLN A 76 5.19 -0.83 -1.09
C GLN A 76 6.19 -0.74 -2.25
N PRO A 77 7.47 -1.14 -2.10
CA PRO A 77 8.43 -1.10 -3.19
C PRO A 77 8.04 -2.02 -4.35
N LEU A 78 7.35 -3.13 -4.09
CA LEU A 78 6.85 -4.04 -5.13
C LEU A 78 5.73 -3.39 -5.96
N HIS A 79 4.84 -2.62 -5.32
CA HIS A 79 3.82 -1.86 -6.03
C HIS A 79 4.42 -0.75 -6.89
N GLU A 80 5.48 -0.09 -6.44
CA GLU A 80 6.19 0.90 -7.26
C GLU A 80 6.88 0.25 -8.46
N LYS A 81 7.57 -0.88 -8.25
CA LYS A 81 8.14 -1.67 -9.35
C LYS A 81 7.09 -2.11 -10.35
N LEU A 82 5.91 -2.54 -9.87
CA LEU A 82 4.82 -2.99 -10.74
C LEU A 82 4.30 -1.87 -11.65
N LYS A 83 4.26 -0.62 -11.17
CA LYS A 83 3.88 0.54 -11.99
C LYS A 83 4.88 0.81 -13.12
N GLY A 84 6.17 0.59 -12.86
CA GLY A 84 7.25 0.76 -13.85
C GLY A 84 7.51 -0.47 -14.73
N SER A 85 6.90 -1.63 -14.42
CA SER A 85 7.13 -2.86 -15.19
C SER A 85 6.46 -2.82 -16.55
N THR A 86 7.22 -3.13 -17.60
CA THR A 86 6.77 -3.12 -18.98
C THR A 86 6.52 -4.53 -19.52
N THR A 87 7.18 -5.57 -18.96
CA THR A 87 7.05 -6.94 -19.42
C THR A 87 6.07 -7.78 -18.59
N PRO A 88 5.36 -8.74 -19.21
CA PRO A 88 4.50 -9.67 -18.48
C PRO A 88 5.26 -10.52 -17.46
N GLU A 89 6.48 -10.93 -17.77
CA GLU A 89 7.34 -11.77 -16.93
C GLU A 89 7.73 -11.05 -15.63
N GLU A 90 8.16 -9.79 -15.74
CA GLU A 90 8.46 -8.96 -14.57
C GLU A 90 7.23 -8.78 -13.68
N ARG A 91 6.08 -8.47 -14.29
CA ARG A 91 4.81 -8.34 -13.56
C ARG A 91 4.44 -9.63 -12.84
N GLN A 92 4.61 -10.78 -13.49
CA GLN A 92 4.33 -12.07 -12.90
C GLN A 92 5.25 -12.37 -11.71
N ALA A 93 6.55 -12.09 -11.83
CA ALA A 93 7.51 -12.23 -10.74
C ALA A 93 7.12 -11.37 -9.52
N ILE A 94 6.82 -10.09 -9.75
CA ILE A 94 6.40 -9.16 -8.68
C ILE A 94 5.09 -9.64 -8.03
N HIS A 95 4.11 -10.09 -8.82
CA HIS A 95 2.86 -10.63 -8.27
C HIS A 95 3.09 -11.87 -7.41
N LYS A 96 4.05 -12.73 -7.76
CA LYS A 96 4.43 -13.88 -6.96
C LYS A 96 5.02 -13.47 -5.60
N GLU A 97 5.86 -12.44 -5.58
CA GLU A 97 6.43 -11.89 -4.33
C GLU A 97 5.33 -11.27 -3.46
N ILE A 98 4.46 -10.44 -4.03
CA ILE A 98 3.31 -9.85 -3.32
C ILE A 98 2.41 -10.95 -2.73
N LYS A 99 2.20 -12.04 -3.49
CA LYS A 99 1.42 -13.18 -2.99
C LYS A 99 2.11 -13.83 -1.79
N ALA A 100 3.41 -14.11 -1.86
CA ALA A 100 4.17 -14.68 -0.76
C ALA A 100 4.10 -13.82 0.51
N ASN A 101 4.22 -12.50 0.38
CA ASN A 101 4.08 -11.56 1.49
C ASN A 101 2.65 -11.56 2.09
N ASN A 102 1.63 -11.74 1.27
CA ASN A 102 0.25 -11.88 1.75
C ASN A 102 0.04 -13.22 2.47
N ASP A 103 0.60 -14.32 1.96
CA ASP A 103 0.54 -15.63 2.60
C ASP A 103 1.26 -15.61 3.98
N ALA A 104 2.40 -14.93 4.08
CA ALA A 104 3.11 -14.71 5.34
C ALA A 104 2.28 -13.88 6.34
N PHE A 105 1.59 -12.83 5.88
CA PHE A 105 0.65 -12.07 6.70
C PHE A 105 -0.48 -12.96 7.21
N GLU A 106 -1.08 -13.78 6.35
CA GLU A 106 -2.16 -14.68 6.73
C GLU A 106 -1.70 -15.71 7.76
N THR A 107 -0.51 -16.25 7.63
CA THR A 107 0.11 -17.13 8.64
C THR A 107 0.23 -16.41 9.97
N SER A 108 0.73 -15.17 9.97
CA SER A 108 0.90 -14.36 11.18
C SER A 108 -0.43 -14.09 11.89
N VAL A 109 -1.47 -13.70 11.15
CA VAL A 109 -2.78 -13.40 11.78
C VAL A 109 -3.49 -14.67 12.24
N ASN A 110 -3.34 -15.78 11.54
CA ASN A 110 -3.92 -17.07 11.95
C ASN A 110 -3.33 -17.59 13.27
N PHE A 111 -2.15 -17.12 13.66
CA PHE A 111 -1.54 -17.53 14.92
C PHE A 111 -2.33 -17.07 16.14
N PHE A 112 -2.89 -15.86 16.12
CA PHE A 112 -3.60 -15.29 17.26
C PHE A 112 -5.14 -15.25 17.12
N LEU A 113 -5.69 -15.60 15.95
CA LEU A 113 -7.13 -15.66 15.75
C LEU A 113 -7.74 -16.92 16.38
N THR A 114 -8.92 -16.79 16.98
CA THR A 114 -9.74 -17.94 17.43
C THR A 114 -10.29 -18.74 16.24
N ALA A 115 -10.82 -19.93 16.47
CA ALA A 115 -11.41 -20.77 15.42
C ALA A 115 -12.53 -20.04 14.66
N ASP A 116 -13.44 -19.37 15.38
CA ASP A 116 -14.55 -18.61 14.79
C ASP A 116 -14.05 -17.43 13.97
N GLN A 117 -13.04 -16.72 14.48
CA GLN A 117 -12.42 -15.59 13.75
C GLN A 117 -11.71 -16.06 12.48
N LYS A 118 -11.05 -17.22 12.49
CA LYS A 118 -10.45 -17.83 11.30
C LYS A 118 -11.49 -18.18 10.24
N THR A 119 -12.64 -18.71 10.66
CA THR A 119 -13.76 -18.99 9.75
C THR A 119 -14.27 -17.72 9.10
N LYS A 120 -14.53 -16.66 9.89
CA LYS A 120 -14.95 -15.34 9.38
C LYS A 120 -13.88 -14.71 8.46
N PHE A 121 -12.61 -14.86 8.80
CA PHE A 121 -11.50 -14.35 7.99
C PHE A 121 -11.43 -15.03 6.63
N THR A 122 -11.60 -16.36 6.59
CA THR A 122 -11.65 -17.12 5.34
C THR A 122 -12.83 -16.70 4.47
N ALA A 123 -14.01 -16.53 5.04
CA ALA A 123 -15.19 -16.03 4.33
C ALA A 123 -14.96 -14.62 3.77
N MET A 124 -14.39 -13.71 4.56
CA MET A 124 -14.05 -12.35 4.13
C MET A 124 -13.06 -12.33 2.95
N LYS A 125 -12.08 -13.24 2.95
CA LYS A 125 -11.13 -13.40 1.83
C LYS A 125 -11.85 -13.87 0.57
N ALA A 126 -12.72 -14.87 0.69
CA ALA A 126 -13.47 -15.41 -0.43
C ALA A 126 -14.37 -14.33 -1.08
N GLU A 127 -15.05 -13.52 -0.27
CA GLU A 127 -15.84 -12.39 -0.76
C GLU A 127 -14.98 -11.36 -1.51
N ARG A 128 -13.83 -11.01 -0.96
CA ARG A 128 -12.88 -10.09 -1.61
C ARG A 128 -12.41 -10.61 -2.96
N MET A 129 -12.12 -11.89 -3.07
CA MET A 129 -11.71 -12.53 -4.32
C MET A 129 -12.85 -12.52 -5.35
N LYS A 130 -14.09 -12.79 -4.91
CA LYS A 130 -15.27 -12.70 -5.77
C LYS A 130 -15.51 -11.28 -6.29
N ALA A 131 -15.41 -10.28 -5.41
CA ALA A 131 -15.54 -8.87 -5.80
C ALA A 131 -14.49 -8.45 -6.83
N LYS A 132 -13.21 -8.78 -6.59
CA LYS A 132 -12.12 -8.48 -7.52
C LYS A 132 -12.31 -9.15 -8.88
N LYS A 133 -12.76 -10.41 -8.89
CA LYS A 133 -13.06 -11.14 -10.14
C LYS A 133 -14.22 -10.49 -10.92
N LYS A 134 -15.21 -9.95 -10.20
CA LYS A 134 -16.35 -9.24 -10.83
C LYS A 134 -15.90 -7.91 -11.46
N GLU A 135 -15.05 -7.14 -10.78
CA GLU A 135 -14.46 -5.91 -11.32
C GLU A 135 -13.63 -6.20 -12.57
N MET A 136 -12.72 -7.17 -12.53
CA MET A 136 -11.92 -7.55 -13.71
C MET A 136 -12.77 -7.97 -14.91
N LYS A 137 -13.90 -8.66 -14.69
CA LYS A 137 -14.82 -9.02 -15.77
C LYS A 137 -15.56 -7.80 -16.33
N LYS A 138 -15.89 -6.83 -15.48
CA LYS A 138 -16.55 -5.61 -15.91
C LYS A 138 -15.61 -4.78 -16.79
N ASP A 139 -14.37 -4.56 -16.35
CA ASP A 139 -13.35 -3.82 -17.10
C ASP A 139 -13.04 -4.50 -18.43
N PHE A 140 -12.98 -5.85 -18.45
CA PHE A 140 -12.78 -6.61 -19.69
C PHE A 140 -13.94 -6.42 -20.68
N ASN A 141 -15.19 -6.49 -20.23
CA ASN A 141 -16.35 -6.31 -21.08
C ASN A 141 -16.46 -4.86 -21.60
N GLU A 142 -16.19 -3.86 -20.75
CA GLU A 142 -16.23 -2.45 -21.16
C GLU A 142 -15.13 -2.13 -22.21
N SER A 143 -13.97 -2.78 -22.13
CA SER A 143 -12.88 -2.61 -23.11
C SER A 143 -13.11 -3.32 -24.46
N HIS A 144 -14.09 -4.21 -24.56
CA HIS A 144 -14.36 -5.00 -25.78
C HIS A 144 -15.69 -4.65 -26.49
N VAL A 145 -16.43 -3.65 -26.02
CA VAL A 145 -17.74 -3.26 -26.59
C VAL A 145 -17.58 -2.30 -27.79
N ASP A 146 -16.39 -1.86 -28.15
CA ASP A 146 -16.20 -0.79 -29.14
C ASP A 146 -15.55 -1.24 -30.48
N TYR A 147 -15.81 -2.48 -30.92
CA TYR A 147 -15.46 -2.91 -32.29
C TYR A 147 -16.60 -3.71 -32.93
N GLY A 148 -17.68 -3.02 -33.24
CA GLY A 148 -18.79 -3.62 -33.94
C GLY A 148 -19.66 -2.56 -34.64
N GLU A 149 -19.14 -1.89 -35.65
CA GLU A 149 -19.87 -1.39 -36.85
C GLU A 149 -18.88 -1.05 -37.94
#